data_3c8ec96a85fa2cefb99e0bb89fe19633
#
_entry.id   3c8ec96a85fa2cefb99e0bb89fe19633
#
_cell.length_a   1.000
_cell.length_b   1.000
_cell.length_c   1.000
_cell.angle_alpha   90.00
_cell.angle_beta   90.00
_cell.angle_gamma   90.00
#
_symmetry.space_group_name_H-M   'P 1'
#
loop_
_entity.id
_entity.type
_entity.pdbx_description
1 polymer ?
#
loop_
_entity_poly.entity_id
_entity_poly.type
_entity_poly.pdbx_seq_one_letter_code
_entity_poly.pdbx_strand_id
1 'polypeptide(L)' 'MTMNELDALIHQPLRTKLVAYLAGAGELTFTELRRALDVSDGNLDAHMKKLLAAGYVSVRKETGHGRPQSFFAL' A
#
# COMPACT_ATOMS: atom_id res chain seq x y z
N MET A 1 5.26 -24.56 13.75
CA MET A 1 4.48 -23.36 14.05
C MET A 1 3.82 -22.86 12.77
N THR A 2 2.54 -22.67 12.81
CA THR A 2 1.79 -22.25 11.62
C THR A 2 1.79 -20.73 11.53
N MET A 3 2.18 -20.19 10.39
CA MET A 3 2.09 -18.79 10.12
C MET A 3 0.62 -18.41 9.87
N ASN A 4 0.11 -17.38 10.52
CA ASN A 4 -1.25 -16.93 10.25
C ASN A 4 -1.30 -16.09 8.96
N GLU A 5 -2.50 -15.75 8.50
CA GLU A 5 -2.68 -14.98 7.28
C GLU A 5 -1.97 -13.63 7.31
N LEU A 6 -1.95 -12.98 8.46
CA LEU A 6 -1.33 -11.66 8.60
C LEU A 6 0.17 -11.73 8.39
N ASP A 7 0.82 -12.75 8.97
CA ASP A 7 2.25 -12.96 8.79
C ASP A 7 2.58 -13.25 7.33
N ALA A 8 1.76 -14.05 6.66
CA ALA A 8 1.94 -14.34 5.25
C ALA A 8 1.82 -13.08 4.39
N LEU A 9 0.90 -12.18 4.72
CA LEU A 9 0.74 -10.91 4.02
C LEU A 9 1.99 -10.05 4.11
N ILE A 10 2.59 -9.97 5.28
CA ILE A 10 3.75 -9.12 5.52
C ILE A 10 5.01 -9.70 4.89
N HIS A 11 5.13 -11.03 4.83
CA HIS A 11 6.33 -11.70 4.34
C HIS A 11 6.51 -11.66 2.83
N GLN A 12 5.54 -11.20 2.06
CA GLN A 12 5.74 -10.97 0.63
C GLN A 12 6.74 -9.83 0.45
N PRO A 13 7.81 -10.03 -0.34
CA PRO A 13 8.85 -8.99 -0.47
C PRO A 13 8.31 -7.62 -0.89
N LEU A 14 7.39 -7.59 -1.84
CA LEU A 14 6.80 -6.33 -2.29
C LEU A 14 6.00 -5.65 -1.18
N ARG A 15 5.24 -6.42 -0.41
CA ARG A 15 4.45 -5.88 0.69
C ARG A 15 5.32 -5.35 1.81
N THR A 16 6.43 -6.02 2.08
CA THR A 16 7.42 -5.55 3.06
C THR A 16 7.98 -4.20 2.65
N LYS A 17 8.34 -4.04 1.37
CA LYS A 17 8.83 -2.77 0.85
C LYS A 17 7.76 -1.68 0.92
N LEU A 18 6.54 -2.02 0.57
CA LEU A 18 5.41 -1.09 0.60
C LEU A 18 5.19 -0.57 2.02
N VAL A 19 5.16 -1.45 3.00
CA VAL A 19 5.00 -1.08 4.41
C VAL A 19 6.16 -0.20 4.88
N ALA A 20 7.39 -0.54 4.48
CA ALA A 20 8.57 0.24 4.86
C ALA A 20 8.51 1.67 4.28
N TYR A 21 8.11 1.83 3.03
CA TYR A 21 7.95 3.16 2.43
C TYR A 21 6.89 3.98 3.13
N LEU A 22 5.75 3.38 3.45
CA LEU A 22 4.69 4.08 4.16
C LEU A 22 5.11 4.45 5.57
N ALA A 23 5.82 3.57 6.26
CA ALA A 23 6.32 3.85 7.60
C ALA A 23 7.27 5.05 7.61
N GLY A 24 8.14 5.14 6.59
CA GLY A 24 9.10 6.22 6.49
C GLY A 24 8.49 7.55 6.06
N ALA A 25 7.54 7.51 5.13
CA ALA A 25 6.94 8.72 4.54
C ALA A 25 5.70 9.20 5.30
N GLY A 26 5.05 8.33 6.06
CA GLY A 26 3.79 8.63 6.72
C GLY A 26 2.60 8.41 5.80
N GLU A 27 2.59 9.06 4.66
CA GLU A 27 1.49 8.96 3.70
C GLU A 27 2.04 9.12 2.28
N LEU A 28 1.58 8.30 1.35
CA LEU A 28 1.99 8.36 -0.06
C LEU A 28 0.79 8.15 -0.96
N THR A 29 0.84 8.78 -2.14
CA THR A 29 -0.17 8.55 -3.16
C THR A 29 0.11 7.23 -3.88
N PHE A 30 -0.90 6.72 -4.59
CA PHE A 30 -0.75 5.50 -5.39
C PHE A 30 0.39 5.65 -6.41
N THR A 31 0.45 6.79 -7.10
CA THR A 31 1.49 7.05 -8.09
C THR A 31 2.89 7.07 -7.46
N GLU A 32 3.02 7.69 -6.30
CA GLU A 32 4.30 7.74 -5.59
C GLU A 32 4.76 6.34 -5.18
N LEU A 33 3.86 5.52 -4.66
CA LEU A 33 4.16 4.14 -4.30
C LEU A 33 4.54 3.31 -5.52
N ARG A 34 3.79 3.46 -6.62
CA ARG A 34 4.08 2.73 -7.85
C ARG A 34 5.48 3.04 -8.37
N ARG A 35 5.86 4.29 -8.35
CA ARG A 35 7.21 4.71 -8.79
C ARG A 35 8.29 4.22 -7.84
N ALA A 36 8.08 4.34 -6.54
CA ALA A 36 9.06 3.93 -5.55
C ALA A 36 9.32 2.43 -5.60
N LEU A 37 8.28 1.63 -5.82
CA LEU A 37 8.39 0.18 -5.86
C LEU A 37 8.70 -0.37 -7.25
N ASP A 38 8.61 0.47 -8.28
CA ASP A 38 8.86 0.09 -9.67
C ASP A 38 8.00 -1.10 -10.11
N VAL A 39 6.70 -0.98 -9.92
CA VAL A 39 5.74 -2.04 -10.25
C VAL A 39 4.63 -1.50 -11.15
N SER A 40 3.86 -2.40 -11.75
CA SER A 40 2.70 -2.02 -12.55
C SER A 40 1.54 -1.60 -11.64
N ASP A 41 0.62 -0.82 -12.21
CA ASP A 41 -0.59 -0.38 -11.50
C ASP A 41 -1.40 -1.58 -11.00
N GLY A 42 -1.59 -2.59 -11.85
CA GLY A 42 -2.36 -3.78 -11.49
C GLY A 42 -1.71 -4.58 -10.36
N ASN A 43 -0.39 -4.72 -10.41
CA ASN A 43 0.34 -5.44 -9.38
C ASN A 43 0.25 -4.71 -8.02
N LEU A 44 0.46 -3.40 -8.03
CA LEU A 44 0.34 -2.60 -6.81
C LEU A 44 -1.08 -2.64 -6.25
N ASP A 45 -2.08 -2.48 -7.13
CA ASP A 45 -3.48 -2.52 -6.72
C ASP A 45 -3.85 -3.84 -6.04
N ALA A 46 -3.41 -4.96 -6.60
CA ALA A 46 -3.67 -6.28 -6.04
C ALA A 46 -3.10 -6.43 -4.63
N HIS A 47 -1.85 -5.98 -4.41
CA HIS A 47 -1.23 -6.02 -3.09
C HIS A 47 -1.89 -5.04 -2.12
N MET A 48 -2.20 -3.85 -2.60
CA MET A 48 -2.82 -2.82 -1.77
C MET A 48 -4.18 -3.25 -1.25
N LYS A 49 -5.00 -3.86 -2.09
CA LYS A 49 -6.31 -4.36 -1.70
C LYS A 49 -6.23 -5.35 -0.53
N LYS A 50 -5.24 -6.24 -0.56
CA LYS A 50 -5.04 -7.21 0.51
C LYS A 50 -4.61 -6.54 1.81
N LEU A 51 -3.74 -5.54 1.73
CA LEU A 51 -3.29 -4.81 2.92
C LEU A 51 -4.41 -3.96 3.52
N LEU A 52 -5.24 -3.35 2.66
CA LEU A 52 -6.41 -2.61 3.12
C LEU A 52 -7.42 -3.52 3.81
N ALA A 53 -7.70 -4.67 3.21
CA ALA A 53 -8.64 -5.64 3.78
C ALA A 53 -8.18 -6.19 5.12
N ALA A 54 -6.86 -6.34 5.28
CA ALA A 54 -6.28 -6.84 6.53
C ALA A 54 -6.12 -5.76 7.61
N GLY A 55 -6.36 -4.49 7.26
CA GLY A 55 -6.26 -3.39 8.21
C GLY A 55 -4.86 -2.85 8.44
N TYR A 56 -3.88 -3.26 7.64
CA TYR A 56 -2.51 -2.74 7.74
C TYR A 56 -2.35 -1.35 7.17
N VAL A 57 -3.18 -1.01 6.19
CA VAL A 57 -3.09 0.25 5.46
C VAL A 57 -4.47 0.89 5.46
N SER A 58 -4.52 2.21 5.56
CA SER A 58 -5.74 2.99 5.38
C SER A 58 -5.62 3.85 4.13
N VAL A 59 -6.76 4.26 3.60
CA VAL A 59 -6.81 5.11 2.41
C VAL A 59 -7.66 6.35 2.71
N ARG A 60 -7.14 7.51 2.28
CA ARG A 60 -7.85 8.77 2.35
C ARG A 60 -7.97 9.31 0.92
N LYS A 61 -9.17 9.71 0.53
CA LYS A 61 -9.40 10.25 -0.80
C LYS A 61 -9.58 11.76 -0.74
N GLU A 62 -8.91 12.47 -1.64
CA GLU A 62 -9.08 13.89 -1.82
C GLU A 62 -9.61 14.17 -3.22
N THR A 63 -10.61 15.05 -3.30
CA THR A 63 -11.25 15.39 -4.56
C THR A 63 -11.08 16.86 -4.93
N GLY A 64 -10.22 17.59 -4.24
CA GLY A 64 -9.94 18.99 -4.57
C GLY A 64 -9.13 19.11 -5.86
N HIS A 65 -9.22 20.25 -6.53
CA HIS A 65 -8.40 20.56 -7.69
C HIS A 65 -8.57 19.66 -8.91
N GLY A 66 -9.75 19.13 -9.13
CA GLY A 66 -10.11 18.48 -10.38
C GLY A 66 -9.74 17.02 -10.55
N ARG A 67 -8.76 16.47 -9.84
CA ARG A 67 -8.40 15.07 -9.92
C ARG A 67 -8.53 14.39 -8.56
N PRO A 68 -9.33 13.32 -8.46
CA PRO A 68 -9.34 12.54 -7.23
C PRO A 68 -7.99 11.88 -7.01
N GLN A 69 -7.47 11.98 -5.81
CA GLN A 69 -6.24 11.30 -5.41
C GLN A 69 -6.49 10.44 -4.18
N SER A 70 -5.84 9.28 -4.15
CA SER A 70 -5.87 8.40 -2.98
C SER A 70 -4.53 8.47 -2.28
N PHE A 71 -4.57 8.68 -0.97
CA PHE A 71 -3.40 8.72 -0.11
C PHE A 71 -3.45 7.53 0.82
N PHE A 72 -2.36 6.80 0.89
CA PHE A 72 -2.25 5.58 1.70
C PHE A 72 -1.32 5.80 2.87
N ALA A 73 -1.68 5.25 4.02
CA ALA A 73 -0.90 5.35 5.26
C ALA A 73 -1.07 4.06 6.07
N LEU A 74 -0.12 3.81 6.94
CA LEU A 74 -0.21 2.69 7.88
C LEU A 74 -1.21 2.97 9.00
#